data_cf50b6d62ec05eec1b321aafc5f3525f
#
_entry.id   cf50b6d62ec05eec1b321aafc5f3525f
#
_cell.length_a   1.000
_cell.length_b   1.000
_cell.length_c   1.000
_cell.angle_alpha   90.00
_cell.angle_beta   90.00
_cell.angle_gamma   90.00
#
_symmetry.space_group_name_H-M   'P 1'
#
loop_
_entity.id
_entity.type
_entity.pdbx_description
1 polymer ?
#
loop_
_entity_poly.entity_id
_entity_poly.type
_entity_poly.pdbx_seq_one_letter_code
_entity_poly.pdbx_strand_id
1 'polypeptide(L)'
;FPLLPLSKTVSFERKVLDIRQMPAQVLFPHWDDEFEFIYVLSGMMEFRVRQKAFLVSSGEGFFLNTGEIHSACTYQSYDCRFVIYRICPSVLFQTEDNPLYQKYIKPLVDHPSFGFLTFVPKVPWQKYILEMIRKMNDICERPVDGYELKINHFVNEIFYYIFHNVNL
;
A
#
# COMPACT_ATOMS: atom_id res chain seq x y z
N PHE A 1 -4.38 -10.88 -18.11
CA PHE A 1 -3.11 -10.45 -18.71
C PHE A 1 -2.09 -10.31 -17.58
N PRO A 2 -0.97 -11.04 -17.59
CA PRO A 2 0.11 -10.73 -16.69
C PRO A 2 0.65 -9.35 -17.11
N LEU A 3 0.51 -8.36 -16.24
CA LEU A 3 1.25 -7.11 -16.41
C LEU A 3 2.73 -7.47 -16.42
N LEU A 4 3.42 -7.08 -17.48
CA LEU A 4 4.86 -7.15 -17.56
C LEU A 4 5.44 -6.55 -16.27
N PRO A 5 6.49 -7.15 -15.70
CA PRO A 5 7.19 -6.52 -14.59
C PRO A 5 7.62 -5.14 -15.09
N LEU A 6 7.15 -4.10 -14.43
CA LEU A 6 7.62 -2.73 -14.65
C LEU A 6 9.14 -2.80 -14.70
N SER A 7 9.72 -2.26 -15.75
CA SER A 7 11.16 -2.25 -15.99
C SER A 7 11.91 -1.93 -14.71
N LYS A 8 13.10 -2.49 -14.52
CA LYS A 8 14.00 -2.34 -13.37
C LYS A 8 14.27 -0.88 -12.90
N THR A 9 13.64 0.10 -13.51
CA THR A 9 13.76 1.52 -13.24
C THR A 9 12.78 2.08 -12.21
N VAL A 10 11.67 1.38 -11.94
CA VAL A 10 10.72 1.75 -10.88
C VAL A 10 10.33 0.48 -10.15
N SER A 11 10.81 0.34 -8.91
CA SER A 11 10.46 -0.80 -8.05
C SER A 11 9.05 -0.58 -7.47
N PHE A 12 8.08 -0.84 -8.32
CA PHE A 12 6.66 -0.74 -8.02
C PHE A 12 5.98 -2.00 -8.55
N GLU A 13 5.35 -2.73 -7.67
CA GLU A 13 4.54 -3.90 -8.01
C GLU A 13 3.08 -3.64 -7.65
N ARG A 14 2.17 -4.04 -8.52
CA ARG A 14 0.73 -4.02 -8.25
C ARG A 14 0.16 -5.41 -8.41
N LYS A 15 -0.58 -5.88 -7.40
CA LYS A 15 -1.36 -7.13 -7.45
C LYS A 15 -2.80 -6.88 -7.06
N VAL A 16 -3.72 -7.40 -7.84
CA VAL A 16 -5.15 -7.48 -7.48
C VAL A 16 -5.43 -8.91 -7.02
N LEU A 17 -5.95 -9.05 -5.82
CA LEU A 17 -6.20 -10.32 -5.17
C LEU A 17 -7.68 -10.44 -4.77
N ASP A 18 -8.15 -11.69 -4.78
CA ASP A 18 -9.45 -12.07 -4.22
C ASP A 18 -9.18 -13.08 -3.10
N ILE A 19 -9.56 -12.74 -1.88
CA ILE A 19 -9.27 -13.57 -0.70
C ILE A 19 -9.87 -14.98 -0.82
N ARG A 20 -11.01 -15.12 -1.50
CA ARG A 20 -11.66 -16.42 -1.70
C ARG A 20 -10.93 -17.34 -2.66
N GLN A 21 -10.15 -16.77 -3.58
CA GLN A 21 -9.34 -17.54 -4.53
C GLN A 21 -7.98 -17.93 -3.96
N MET A 22 -7.63 -17.40 -2.79
CA MET A 22 -6.39 -17.74 -2.11
C MET A 22 -6.49 -19.10 -1.39
N PRO A 23 -5.39 -19.85 -1.25
CA PRO A 23 -5.36 -21.09 -0.49
C PRO A 23 -5.90 -20.89 0.92
N ALA A 24 -6.81 -21.76 1.35
CA ALA A 24 -7.52 -21.67 2.64
C ALA A 24 -8.25 -20.32 2.88
N GLN A 25 -8.44 -19.49 1.83
CA GLN A 25 -9.01 -18.14 1.91
C GLN A 25 -8.26 -17.23 2.91
N VAL A 26 -6.95 -17.35 2.92
CA VAL A 26 -6.03 -16.67 3.83
C VAL A 26 -4.83 -16.13 3.06
N LEU A 27 -4.46 -14.90 3.34
CA LEU A 27 -3.11 -14.40 3.12
C LEU A 27 -2.29 -14.78 4.36
N PHE A 28 -1.41 -15.78 4.20
CA PHE A 28 -0.62 -16.29 5.31
C PHE A 28 0.31 -15.23 5.89
N PRO A 29 0.67 -15.33 7.19
CA PRO A 29 1.61 -14.41 7.82
C PRO A 29 2.93 -14.35 7.04
N HIS A 30 3.31 -13.13 6.66
CA HIS A 30 4.57 -12.83 5.96
C HIS A 30 4.97 -11.38 6.24
N TRP A 31 6.13 -11.00 5.77
CA TRP A 31 6.65 -9.64 5.78
C TRP A 31 7.40 -9.37 4.48
N ASP A 32 7.53 -8.11 4.11
CA ASP A 32 8.25 -7.66 2.92
C ASP A 32 9.25 -6.54 3.27
N ASP A 33 10.30 -6.41 2.48
CA ASP A 33 11.28 -5.32 2.59
C ASP A 33 10.80 -4.02 1.93
N GLU A 34 9.60 -4.03 1.40
CA GLU A 34 8.97 -2.93 0.68
C GLU A 34 7.85 -2.32 1.53
N PHE A 35 7.52 -1.06 1.25
CA PHE A 35 6.26 -0.49 1.71
C PHE A 35 5.09 -1.13 0.98
N GLU A 36 4.00 -1.36 1.69
CA GLU A 36 2.77 -1.82 1.06
C GLU A 36 1.62 -0.84 1.29
N PHE A 37 0.90 -0.55 0.22
CA PHE A 37 -0.40 0.10 0.29
C PHE A 37 -1.46 -0.89 -0.13
N ILE A 38 -2.42 -1.14 0.74
CA ILE A 38 -3.55 -2.02 0.47
C ILE A 38 -4.83 -1.19 0.38
N TYR A 39 -5.63 -1.46 -0.66
CA TYR A 39 -6.90 -0.80 -0.88
C TYR A 39 -7.97 -1.83 -1.21
N VAL A 40 -9.09 -1.81 -0.48
CA VAL A 40 -10.20 -2.73 -0.68
C VAL A 40 -11.12 -2.22 -1.79
N LEU A 41 -11.19 -2.96 -2.89
CA LEU A 41 -12.01 -2.66 -4.06
C LEU A 41 -13.47 -3.02 -3.82
N SER A 42 -13.72 -4.15 -3.16
CA SER A 42 -15.07 -4.63 -2.83
C SER A 42 -15.04 -5.60 -1.66
N GLY A 43 -16.11 -5.65 -0.90
CA GLY A 43 -16.27 -6.57 0.22
C GLY A 43 -15.58 -6.11 1.50
N MET A 44 -15.16 -7.07 2.31
CA MET A 44 -14.58 -6.85 3.62
C MET A 44 -13.66 -8.02 3.99
N MET A 45 -12.57 -7.74 4.70
CA MET A 45 -11.67 -8.75 5.26
C MET A 45 -11.21 -8.37 6.67
N GLU A 46 -10.80 -9.36 7.45
CA GLU A 46 -10.02 -9.14 8.66
C GLU A 46 -8.54 -9.11 8.30
N PHE A 47 -7.87 -8.05 8.72
CA PHE A 47 -6.44 -7.88 8.54
C PHE A 47 -5.74 -7.85 9.91
N ARG A 48 -4.56 -8.46 9.98
CA ARG A 48 -3.77 -8.54 11.20
C ARG A 48 -2.36 -8.03 10.96
N VAL A 49 -1.94 -7.11 11.81
CA VAL A 49 -0.55 -6.63 11.87
C VAL A 49 -0.05 -6.83 13.28
N ARG A 50 1.01 -7.60 13.45
CA ARG A 50 1.50 -8.01 14.78
C ARG A 50 0.38 -8.64 15.60
N GLN A 51 -0.01 -8.03 16.71
CA GLN A 51 -1.08 -8.51 17.62
C GLN A 51 -2.41 -7.77 17.45
N LYS A 52 -2.50 -6.85 16.47
CA LYS A 52 -3.72 -6.08 16.22
C LYS A 52 -4.49 -6.67 15.06
N ALA A 53 -5.79 -6.87 15.25
CA ALA A 53 -6.73 -7.24 14.20
C ALA A 53 -7.69 -6.08 13.95
N PHE A 54 -8.02 -5.82 12.70
CA PHE A 54 -9.00 -4.81 12.30
C PHE A 54 -9.71 -5.20 11.01
N LEU A 55 -10.93 -4.71 10.85
CA LEU A 55 -11.72 -4.92 9.64
C LEU A 55 -11.42 -3.80 8.66
N VAL A 56 -11.29 -4.17 7.38
CA VAL A 56 -11.13 -3.23 6.28
C VAL A 56 -12.21 -3.51 5.24
N SER A 57 -12.96 -2.47 4.90
CA SER A 57 -14.10 -2.54 3.99
C SER A 57 -13.82 -1.85 2.66
N SER A 58 -14.69 -2.08 1.70
CA SER A 58 -14.66 -1.39 0.38
C SER A 58 -14.49 0.12 0.52
N GLY A 59 -13.52 0.68 -0.20
CA GLY A 59 -13.17 2.10 -0.17
C GLY A 59 -12.23 2.51 0.96
N GLU A 60 -11.86 1.59 1.84
CA GLU A 60 -10.84 1.78 2.88
C GLU A 60 -9.52 1.14 2.47
N GLY A 61 -8.47 1.47 3.19
CA GLY A 61 -7.15 0.93 2.94
C GLY A 61 -6.20 1.19 4.10
N PHE A 62 -4.94 0.81 3.92
CA PHE A 62 -3.90 1.03 4.92
C PHE A 62 -2.52 0.97 4.28
N PHE A 63 -1.57 1.51 5.01
CA PHE A 63 -0.14 1.47 4.74
C PHE A 63 0.54 0.52 5.71
N LEU A 64 1.48 -0.27 5.21
CA LEU A 64 2.41 -1.09 5.99
C LEU A 64 3.85 -0.62 5.76
N ASN A 65 4.56 -0.50 6.86
CA ASN A 65 6.00 -0.26 6.83
C ASN A 65 6.76 -1.54 6.47
N THR A 66 8.01 -1.41 6.09
CA THR A 66 8.91 -2.53 5.80
C THR A 66 9.07 -3.44 7.03
N GLY A 67 9.18 -4.74 6.81
CA GLY A 67 9.41 -5.73 7.88
C GLY A 67 8.21 -6.01 8.79
N GLU A 68 7.04 -5.46 8.52
CA GLU A 68 5.86 -5.69 9.36
C GLU A 68 5.20 -7.03 9.04
N ILE A 69 5.17 -7.92 10.03
CA ILE A 69 4.47 -9.21 9.91
C ILE A 69 2.98 -8.97 9.87
N HIS A 70 2.36 -9.41 8.78
CA HIS A 70 0.93 -9.22 8.55
C HIS A 70 0.28 -10.43 7.90
N SER A 71 -1.05 -10.52 8.03
CA SER A 71 -1.89 -11.56 7.44
C SER A 71 -3.29 -11.04 7.21
N ALA A 72 -4.06 -11.74 6.36
CA ALA A 72 -5.46 -11.44 6.16
C ALA A 72 -6.28 -12.72 6.04
N CYS A 73 -7.54 -12.66 6.40
CA CYS A 73 -8.49 -13.74 6.20
C CYS A 73 -9.88 -13.20 5.88
N THR A 74 -10.73 -14.08 5.39
CA THR A 74 -12.15 -13.76 5.22
C THR A 74 -12.77 -13.39 6.56
N TYR A 75 -13.66 -12.41 6.52
CA TYR A 75 -14.48 -12.05 7.66
C TYR A 75 -15.90 -12.57 7.45
N GLN A 76 -16.37 -13.50 8.29
CA GLN A 76 -17.65 -14.18 8.13
C GLN A 76 -17.79 -14.80 6.73
N SER A 77 -18.88 -14.48 6.00
CA SER A 77 -19.14 -14.93 4.63
C SER A 77 -18.81 -13.89 3.56
N TYR A 78 -18.17 -12.77 3.93
CA TYR A 78 -17.85 -11.72 2.99
C TYR A 78 -16.73 -12.14 2.03
N ASP A 79 -16.91 -11.78 0.75
CA ASP A 79 -15.77 -11.75 -0.19
C ASP A 79 -14.94 -10.51 0.07
N CYS A 80 -13.72 -10.51 -0.40
CA CYS A 80 -12.92 -9.31 -0.44
C CYS A 80 -12.00 -9.34 -1.65
N ARG A 81 -12.17 -8.35 -2.49
CA ARG A 81 -11.24 -8.07 -3.57
C ARG A 81 -10.46 -6.81 -3.23
N PHE A 82 -9.14 -6.89 -3.28
CA PHE A 82 -8.26 -5.81 -2.87
C PHE A 82 -7.04 -5.71 -3.79
N VAL A 83 -6.41 -4.56 -3.79
CA VAL A 83 -5.16 -4.32 -4.49
C VAL A 83 -4.04 -4.07 -3.49
N ILE A 84 -2.88 -4.64 -3.76
CA ILE A 84 -1.63 -4.38 -3.04
C ILE A 84 -0.70 -3.64 -3.99
N TYR A 85 -0.13 -2.54 -3.50
CA TYR A 85 0.98 -1.83 -4.12
C TYR A 85 2.21 -2.01 -3.25
N ARG A 86 3.25 -2.64 -3.79
CA ARG A 86 4.56 -2.73 -3.16
C ARG A 86 5.48 -1.67 -3.74
N ILE A 87 6.10 -0.92 -2.88
CA ILE A 87 6.94 0.22 -3.24
C ILE A 87 8.26 0.12 -2.49
N CYS A 88 9.35 -0.06 -3.23
CA CYS A 88 10.67 -0.03 -2.63
C CYS A 88 10.93 1.37 -2.02
N PRO A 89 11.41 1.45 -0.77
CA PRO A 89 11.72 2.74 -0.15
C PRO A 89 12.63 3.66 -0.96
N SER A 90 13.55 3.09 -1.74
CA SER A 90 14.47 3.85 -2.61
C SER A 90 13.82 4.43 -3.86
N VAL A 91 12.60 4.00 -4.23
CA VAL A 91 11.93 4.44 -5.46
C VAL A 91 11.68 5.95 -5.51
N LEU A 92 11.44 6.54 -4.34
CA LEU A 92 11.13 7.97 -4.24
C LEU A 92 12.33 8.86 -4.58
N PHE A 93 13.56 8.39 -4.30
CA PHE A 93 14.76 9.21 -4.39
C PHE A 93 15.95 8.49 -5.04
N GLN A 94 15.73 7.37 -5.72
CA GLN A 94 16.66 6.58 -6.51
C GLN A 94 17.81 5.92 -5.73
N THR A 95 18.36 6.58 -4.71
CA THR A 95 19.46 6.04 -3.90
C THR A 95 19.26 6.39 -2.42
N GLU A 96 19.78 5.52 -1.55
CA GLU A 96 19.74 5.75 -0.11
C GLU A 96 20.64 6.93 0.33
N ASP A 97 21.64 7.30 -0.46
CA ASP A 97 22.50 8.46 -0.20
C ASP A 97 21.83 9.80 -0.50
N ASN A 98 20.66 9.79 -1.13
CA ASN A 98 19.94 11.03 -1.42
C ASN A 98 19.54 11.74 -0.10
N PRO A 99 19.85 13.04 0.07
CA PRO A 99 19.51 13.79 1.28
C PRO A 99 18.02 13.76 1.66
N LEU A 100 17.12 13.69 0.67
CA LEU A 100 15.68 13.58 0.92
C LEU A 100 15.29 12.20 1.41
N TYR A 101 15.93 11.13 0.90
CA TYR A 101 15.77 9.79 1.43
C TYR A 101 16.18 9.75 2.90
N GLN A 102 17.37 10.22 3.23
CA GLN A 102 17.90 10.24 4.60
C GLN A 102 17.02 11.06 5.54
N LYS A 103 16.43 12.15 5.05
CA LYS A 103 15.61 13.05 5.86
C LYS A 103 14.19 12.52 6.09
N TYR A 104 13.57 11.90 5.08
CA TYR A 104 12.13 11.58 5.13
C TYR A 104 11.82 10.09 5.12
N ILE A 105 12.54 9.30 4.32
CA ILE A 105 12.21 7.88 4.16
C ILE A 105 12.90 7.03 5.21
N LYS A 106 14.19 7.24 5.44
CA LYS A 106 14.96 6.47 6.42
C LYS A 106 14.36 6.53 7.84
N PRO A 107 13.96 7.68 8.39
CA PRO A 107 13.30 7.72 9.69
C PRO A 107 11.99 6.94 9.75
N LEU A 108 11.25 6.87 8.65
CA LEU A 108 10.03 6.07 8.54
C LEU A 108 10.36 4.57 8.55
N VAL A 109 11.31 4.13 7.73
CA VAL A 109 11.76 2.73 7.66
C VAL A 109 12.28 2.26 9.03
N ASP A 110 13.11 3.07 9.67
CA ASP A 110 13.76 2.71 10.94
C ASP A 110 12.86 2.94 12.17
N HIS A 111 11.63 3.42 12.00
CA HIS A 111 10.78 3.82 13.12
C HIS A 111 10.30 2.61 13.94
N PRO A 112 10.64 2.49 15.23
CA PRO A 112 10.43 1.26 16.00
C PRO A 112 8.96 0.94 16.29
N SER A 113 8.08 1.93 16.24
CA SER A 113 6.66 1.78 16.58
C SER A 113 5.69 2.15 15.43
N PHE A 114 6.19 2.70 14.33
CA PHE A 114 5.35 3.03 13.17
C PHE A 114 5.32 1.85 12.18
N GLY A 115 4.48 0.87 12.45
CA GLY A 115 4.35 -0.33 11.62
C GLY A 115 3.26 -0.24 10.55
N PHE A 116 2.15 0.44 10.85
CA PHE A 116 1.05 0.58 9.92
C PHE A 116 0.19 1.81 10.20
N LEU A 117 -0.59 2.21 9.18
CA LEU A 117 -1.51 3.33 9.26
C LEU A 117 -2.77 3.01 8.45
N THR A 118 -3.93 3.04 9.09
CA THR A 118 -5.23 2.83 8.42
C THR A 118 -5.74 4.12 7.78
N PHE A 119 -6.38 3.99 6.62
CA PHE A 119 -7.03 5.09 5.92
C PHE A 119 -8.54 4.85 5.85
N VAL A 120 -9.30 5.83 6.34
CA VAL A 120 -10.76 5.80 6.32
C VAL A 120 -11.33 7.07 5.66
N PRO A 121 -12.43 6.97 4.88
CA PRO A 121 -12.95 8.10 4.11
C PRO A 121 -13.47 9.28 4.95
N LYS A 122 -13.77 9.04 6.22
CA LYS A 122 -14.28 10.09 7.14
C LYS A 122 -13.22 11.12 7.57
N VAL A 123 -11.93 10.81 7.41
CA VAL A 123 -10.81 11.70 7.75
C VAL A 123 -10.33 12.38 6.46
N PRO A 124 -10.40 13.72 6.32
CA PRO A 124 -10.17 14.40 5.04
C PRO A 124 -8.86 14.07 4.33
N TRP A 125 -7.72 14.11 5.02
CA TRP A 125 -6.43 13.82 4.41
C TRP A 125 -6.27 12.33 4.07
N GLN A 126 -6.87 11.42 4.84
CA GLN A 126 -6.87 9.99 4.55
C GLN A 126 -7.78 9.67 3.34
N LYS A 127 -8.93 10.34 3.25
CA LYS A 127 -9.80 10.26 2.06
C LYS A 127 -9.03 10.66 0.81
N TYR A 128 -8.23 11.72 0.89
CA TYR A 128 -7.42 12.18 -0.24
C TYR A 128 -6.39 11.12 -0.67
N ILE A 129 -5.72 10.47 0.29
CA ILE A 129 -4.82 9.33 0.00
C ILE A 129 -5.59 8.18 -0.67
N LEU A 130 -6.76 7.80 -0.16
CA LEU A 130 -7.57 6.75 -0.74
C LEU A 130 -7.99 7.07 -2.18
N GLU A 131 -8.32 8.32 -2.47
CA GLU A 131 -8.62 8.78 -3.83
C GLU A 131 -7.41 8.67 -4.77
N MET A 132 -6.21 9.00 -4.29
CA MET A 132 -4.98 8.82 -5.07
C MET A 132 -4.69 7.34 -5.35
N ILE A 133 -4.81 6.47 -4.35
CA ILE A 133 -4.63 5.03 -4.52
C ILE A 133 -5.65 4.48 -5.54
N ARG A 134 -6.91 4.91 -5.47
CA ARG A 134 -7.93 4.52 -6.44
C ARG A 134 -7.58 4.99 -7.86
N LYS A 135 -7.11 6.25 -8.01
CA LYS A 135 -6.64 6.76 -9.30
C LYS A 135 -5.45 5.98 -9.84
N MET A 136 -4.51 5.59 -8.99
CA MET A 136 -3.41 4.70 -9.38
C MET A 136 -3.95 3.37 -9.91
N ASN A 137 -4.96 2.80 -9.27
CA ASN A 137 -5.61 1.58 -9.76
C ASN A 137 -6.22 1.78 -11.15
N ASP A 138 -6.99 2.85 -11.35
CA ASP A 138 -7.64 3.14 -12.62
C ASP A 138 -6.61 3.33 -13.76
N ILE A 139 -5.49 3.99 -13.48
CA ILE A 139 -4.38 4.18 -14.43
C ILE A 139 -3.72 2.83 -14.77
N CYS A 140 -3.48 1.98 -13.77
CA CYS A 140 -2.88 0.67 -14.00
C CYS A 140 -3.81 -0.30 -14.76
N GLU A 141 -5.13 -0.14 -14.63
CA GLU A 141 -6.10 -0.93 -15.40
C GLU A 141 -6.11 -0.55 -16.89
N ARG A 142 -5.81 0.71 -17.21
CA ARG A 142 -5.82 1.24 -18.59
C ARG A 142 -4.58 2.14 -18.79
N PRO A 143 -3.37 1.54 -18.79
CA PRO A 143 -2.16 2.32 -18.90
C PRO A 143 -2.06 3.02 -20.24
N VAL A 144 -1.67 4.29 -20.21
CA VAL A 144 -1.30 5.09 -21.37
C VAL A 144 0.19 5.41 -21.29
N ASP A 145 0.80 5.82 -22.39
CA ASP A 145 2.21 6.19 -22.41
C ASP A 145 2.53 7.25 -21.36
N GLY A 146 3.59 7.04 -20.57
CA GLY A 146 3.99 7.91 -19.45
C GLY A 146 3.18 7.72 -18.15
N TYR A 147 2.37 6.66 -18.03
CA TYR A 147 1.60 6.39 -16.81
C TYR A 147 2.49 6.23 -15.56
N GLU A 148 3.72 5.77 -15.70
CA GLU A 148 4.69 5.61 -14.62
C GLU A 148 5.03 6.96 -13.95
N LEU A 149 5.10 8.04 -14.73
CA LEU A 149 5.30 9.39 -14.21
C LEU A 149 4.13 9.80 -13.31
N LYS A 150 2.92 9.41 -13.69
CA LYS A 150 1.71 9.69 -12.92
C LYS A 150 1.67 8.89 -11.63
N ILE A 151 2.06 7.61 -11.69
CA ILE A 151 2.16 6.76 -10.49
C ILE A 151 3.19 7.35 -9.52
N ASN A 152 4.39 7.72 -10.01
CA ASN A 152 5.42 8.33 -9.18
C ASN A 152 4.94 9.64 -8.53
N HIS A 153 4.22 10.48 -9.26
CA HIS A 153 3.62 11.69 -8.71
C HIS A 153 2.67 11.36 -7.54
N PHE A 154 1.73 10.42 -7.71
CA PHE A 154 0.80 10.05 -6.64
C PHE A 154 1.51 9.43 -5.42
N VAL A 155 2.51 8.59 -5.63
CA VAL A 155 3.29 8.00 -4.54
C VAL A 155 3.99 9.09 -3.72
N ASN A 156 4.64 10.05 -4.37
CA ASN A 156 5.26 11.19 -3.67
C ASN A 156 4.25 12.01 -2.89
N GLU A 157 3.08 12.26 -3.45
CA GLU A 157 2.02 13.03 -2.82
C GLU A 157 1.42 12.30 -1.61
N ILE A 158 1.23 10.98 -1.70
CA ILE A 158 0.78 10.14 -0.58
C ILE A 158 1.77 10.25 0.59
N PHE A 159 3.07 10.10 0.34
CA PHE A 159 4.08 10.23 1.40
C PHE A 159 4.13 11.65 1.98
N TYR A 160 3.96 12.69 1.16
CA TYR A 160 3.83 14.06 1.66
C TYR A 160 2.70 14.18 2.68
N TYR A 161 1.51 13.63 2.39
CA TYR A 161 0.38 13.66 3.33
C TYR A 161 0.63 12.82 4.59
N ILE A 162 1.28 11.68 4.48
CA ILE A 162 1.66 10.87 5.64
C ILE A 162 2.59 11.69 6.54
N PHE A 163 3.67 12.24 6.01
CA PHE A 163 4.62 13.05 6.79
C PHE A 163 4.00 14.29 7.41
N HIS A 164 3.05 14.92 6.73
CA HIS A 164 2.41 16.13 7.24
C HIS A 164 1.42 15.87 8.38
N ASN A 165 0.83 14.69 8.44
CA ASN A 165 -0.26 14.37 9.36
C ASN A 165 0.12 13.34 10.45
N VAL A 166 1.25 12.68 10.33
CA VAL A 166 1.73 11.68 11.29
C VAL A 166 2.96 12.22 12.00
N ASN A 167 2.92 12.23 13.33
CA ASN A 167 4.11 12.54 14.14
C ASN A 167 5.01 11.32 14.17
N LEU A 168 6.09 11.37 13.43
CA LEU A 168 7.15 10.37 13.39
C LEU A 168 8.28 10.72 14.33
#